data_0a4cbc44e4750b8a35d76dfb4f5ad13a
#
_entry.id   0a4cbc44e4750b8a35d76dfb4f5ad13a
#
_cell.length_a   1.000
_cell.length_b   1.000
_cell.length_c   1.000
_cell.angle_alpha   90.00
_cell.angle_beta   90.00
_cell.angle_gamma   90.00
#
_symmetry.space_group_name_H-M   'P 1'
#
loop_
_entity.id
_entity.type
_entity.pdbx_description
1 polymer ?
#
loop_
_entity_poly.entity_id
_entity_poly.type
_entity_poly.pdbx_seq_one_letter_code
_entity_poly.pdbx_strand_id
1 'polypeptide(L)'
;EARRAVHILLVSNVSQSYFSQQLAYEQLRIARETLKNYQQSYAFVEQQLVTGSTNVLALEQARGQIESTRAEIAKREGDLAQANNALQ
;
A
#
# COMPACT_ATOMS: atom_id res chain seq x y z
N GLU A 1 -21.66 28.61 23.30
CA GLU A 1 -21.83 27.18 23.03
C GLU A 1 -21.49 26.84 21.57
N ALA A 2 -21.88 27.69 20.61
CA ALA A 2 -21.51 27.52 19.22
C ALA A 2 -19.99 27.56 19.02
N ARG A 3 -19.30 28.42 19.79
CA ARG A 3 -17.83 28.49 19.76
C ARG A 3 -17.19 27.21 20.24
N ARG A 4 -17.75 26.57 21.25
CA ARG A 4 -17.25 25.33 21.81
C ARG A 4 -17.36 24.20 20.77
N ALA A 5 -18.49 24.13 20.08
CA ALA A 5 -18.71 23.10 19.07
C ALA A 5 -17.75 23.27 17.89
N VAL A 6 -17.52 24.48 17.44
CA VAL A 6 -16.58 24.78 16.35
C VAL A 6 -15.15 24.42 16.74
N HIS A 7 -14.77 24.77 17.98
CA HIS A 7 -13.42 24.47 18.48
C HIS A 7 -13.17 22.97 18.57
N ILE A 8 -14.13 22.20 19.05
CA ILE A 8 -14.03 20.74 19.14
C ILE A 8 -13.93 20.13 17.76
N LEU A 9 -14.70 20.60 16.79
CA LEU A 9 -14.64 20.13 15.41
C LEU A 9 -13.26 20.39 14.79
N LEU A 10 -12.68 21.53 15.03
CA LEU A 10 -11.38 21.89 14.49
C LEU A 10 -10.28 20.97 15.03
N VAL A 11 -10.27 20.74 16.35
CA VAL A 11 -9.31 19.84 16.97
C VAL A 11 -9.49 18.41 16.47
N SER A 12 -10.73 17.95 16.32
CA SER A 12 -11.04 16.64 15.83
C SER A 12 -10.54 16.45 14.40
N ASN A 13 -10.71 17.47 13.53
CA ASN A 13 -10.24 17.41 12.15
C ASN A 13 -8.72 17.31 12.07
N VAL A 14 -8.00 18.05 12.90
CA VAL A 14 -6.53 18.00 12.95
C VAL A 14 -6.06 16.61 13.39
N SER A 15 -6.70 16.05 14.41
CA SER A 15 -6.37 14.70 14.89
C SER A 15 -6.64 13.65 13.83
N GLN A 16 -7.74 13.78 13.09
CA GLN A 16 -8.09 12.85 12.03
C GLN A 16 -7.10 12.92 10.88
N SER A 17 -6.64 14.11 10.51
CA SER A 17 -5.65 14.29 9.46
C SER A 17 -4.32 13.63 9.81
N TYR A 18 -3.87 13.82 11.04
CA TYR A 18 -2.64 13.20 11.53
C TYR A 18 -2.76 11.68 11.55
N PHE A 19 -3.89 11.18 12.08
CA PHE A 19 -4.14 9.74 12.15
C PHE A 19 -4.23 9.12 10.76
N SER A 20 -4.89 9.80 9.82
CA SER A 20 -5.01 9.33 8.44
C SER A 20 -3.65 9.25 7.76
N GLN A 21 -2.78 10.21 8.00
CA GLN A 21 -1.43 10.24 7.45
C GLN A 21 -0.61 9.07 7.99
N GLN A 22 -0.68 8.82 9.29
CA GLN A 22 0.00 7.69 9.92
C GLN A 22 -0.50 6.37 9.36
N LEU A 23 -1.81 6.25 9.19
CA LEU A 23 -2.43 5.05 8.63
C LEU A 23 -1.96 4.82 7.19
N ALA A 24 -1.85 5.88 6.41
CA ALA A 24 -1.39 5.79 5.02
C ALA A 24 0.05 5.30 4.96
N TYR A 25 0.93 5.78 5.83
CA TYR A 25 2.31 5.30 5.91
C TYR A 25 2.36 3.82 6.30
N GLU A 26 1.54 3.42 7.26
CA GLU A 26 1.48 2.03 7.69
C GLU A 26 0.98 1.12 6.58
N GLN A 27 -0.03 1.55 5.84
CA GLN A 27 -0.54 0.79 4.70
C GLN A 27 0.50 0.66 3.61
N LEU A 28 1.28 1.71 3.38
CA LEU A 28 2.36 1.68 2.40
C LEU A 28 3.44 0.68 2.82
N ARG A 29 3.79 0.67 4.10
CA ARG A 29 4.76 -0.29 4.64
C ARG A 29 4.28 -1.72 4.44
N ILE A 30 3.01 -1.98 4.74
CA ILE A 30 2.41 -3.30 4.58
C ILE A 30 2.40 -3.71 3.10
N ALA A 31 2.08 -2.77 2.21
CA ALA A 31 2.06 -3.04 0.78
C ALA A 31 3.46 -3.41 0.26
N ARG A 32 4.49 -2.74 0.75
CA ARG A 32 5.87 -3.06 0.37
C ARG A 32 6.29 -4.43 0.89
N GLU A 33 5.89 -4.79 2.10
CA GLU A 33 6.12 -6.14 2.63
C GLU A 33 5.39 -7.19 1.81
N THR A 34 4.16 -6.92 1.44
CA THR A 34 3.37 -7.81 0.59
C THR A 34 4.04 -8.02 -0.75
N LEU A 35 4.57 -6.94 -1.35
CA LEU A 35 5.31 -7.05 -2.61
C LEU A 35 6.53 -7.96 -2.46
N LYS A 36 7.27 -7.81 -1.37
CA LYS A 36 8.43 -8.64 -1.09
C LYS A 36 8.03 -10.11 -0.99
N ASN A 37 6.91 -10.40 -0.31
CA ASN A 37 6.39 -11.76 -0.18
C ASN A 37 6.00 -12.34 -1.53
N TYR A 38 5.35 -11.55 -2.38
CA TYR A 38 4.98 -11.98 -3.73
C TYR A 38 6.21 -12.25 -4.60
N GLN A 39 7.25 -11.43 -4.46
CA GLN A 39 8.50 -11.64 -5.19
C GLN A 39 9.18 -12.94 -4.78
N GLN A 40 9.15 -13.27 -3.50
CA GLN A 40 9.69 -14.54 -3.00
C GLN A 40 8.86 -15.71 -3.51
N SER A 41 7.54 -15.58 -3.53
CA SER A 41 6.65 -16.62 -4.08
C SER A 41 6.89 -16.81 -5.56
N TYR A 42 7.10 -15.73 -6.31
CA TYR A 42 7.39 -15.78 -7.74
C TYR A 42 8.68 -16.58 -7.99
N ALA A 43 9.73 -16.29 -7.25
CA ALA A 43 11.01 -17.00 -7.37
C ALA A 43 10.83 -18.49 -7.08
N PHE A 44 10.02 -18.82 -6.08
CA PHE A 44 9.73 -20.22 -5.73
C PHE A 44 8.98 -20.91 -6.86
N VAL A 45 7.98 -20.25 -7.45
CA VAL A 45 7.23 -20.81 -8.58
C VAL A 45 8.13 -20.99 -9.80
N GLU A 46 9.05 -20.06 -10.04
CA GLU A 46 10.03 -20.20 -11.11
C GLU A 46 10.86 -21.47 -10.96
N GLN A 47 11.33 -21.75 -9.76
CA GLN A 47 12.09 -22.96 -9.47
C GLN A 47 11.24 -24.21 -9.67
N GLN A 48 9.99 -24.17 -9.24
CA GLN A 48 9.06 -25.28 -9.45
C GLN A 48 8.79 -25.53 -10.93
N LEU A 49 8.75 -24.46 -11.72
CA LEU A 49 8.54 -24.59 -13.16
C LEU A 49 9.71 -25.32 -13.82
N VAL A 50 10.95 -24.99 -13.39
CA VAL A 50 12.15 -25.65 -13.91
C VAL A 50 12.14 -27.13 -13.58
N THR A 51 11.68 -27.51 -12.39
CA THR A 51 11.60 -28.91 -11.98
C THR A 51 10.35 -29.63 -12.51
N GLY A 52 9.45 -28.92 -13.17
CA GLY A 52 8.21 -29.48 -13.70
C GLY A 52 7.10 -29.67 -12.69
N SER A 53 7.23 -29.06 -11.49
CA SER A 53 6.24 -29.20 -10.43
C SER A 53 5.03 -28.28 -10.58
N THR A 54 5.09 -27.29 -11.47
CA THR A 54 4.00 -26.35 -11.70
C THR A 54 3.91 -26.02 -13.18
N ASN A 55 2.98 -25.14 -13.56
CA ASN A 55 2.76 -24.74 -14.94
C ASN A 55 2.95 -23.22 -15.12
N VAL A 56 2.95 -22.79 -16.39
CA VAL A 56 3.16 -21.39 -16.75
C VAL A 56 2.05 -20.51 -16.21
N LEU A 57 0.84 -21.04 -16.08
CA LEU A 57 -0.30 -20.28 -15.56
C LEU A 57 -0.04 -19.80 -14.13
N ALA A 58 0.53 -20.66 -13.28
CA ALA A 58 0.87 -20.29 -11.90
C ALA A 58 1.92 -19.17 -11.88
N LEU A 59 2.90 -19.24 -12.78
CA LEU A 59 3.92 -18.19 -12.91
C LEU A 59 3.31 -16.87 -13.34
N GLU A 60 2.41 -16.88 -14.30
CA GLU A 60 1.73 -15.67 -14.79
C GLU A 60 0.83 -15.06 -13.70
N GLN A 61 0.18 -15.89 -12.91
CA GLN A 61 -0.62 -15.40 -11.78
C GLN A 61 0.25 -14.71 -10.74
N ALA A 62 1.39 -15.31 -10.38
CA ALA A 62 2.32 -14.72 -9.43
C ALA A 62 2.88 -13.39 -9.96
N ARG A 63 3.18 -13.34 -11.25
CA ARG A 63 3.65 -12.12 -11.90
C ARG A 63 2.58 -11.03 -11.88
N GLY A 64 1.33 -11.40 -12.14
CA GLY A 64 0.20 -10.47 -12.09
C GLY A 64 0.02 -9.85 -10.71
N GLN A 65 0.20 -10.65 -9.67
CA GLN A 65 0.12 -10.16 -8.29
C GLN A 65 1.21 -9.12 -8.00
N ILE A 66 2.44 -9.37 -8.49
CA ILE A 66 3.55 -8.42 -8.32
C ILE A 66 3.23 -7.10 -9.04
N GLU A 67 2.79 -7.18 -10.29
CA GLU A 67 2.48 -5.98 -11.07
C GLU A 67 1.34 -5.18 -10.45
N SER A 68 0.30 -5.86 -9.98
CA SER A 68 -0.84 -5.24 -9.33
C SER A 68 -0.42 -4.53 -8.04
N THR A 69 0.43 -5.17 -7.24
CA THR A 69 0.91 -4.60 -5.98
C THR A 69 1.83 -3.41 -6.22
N ARG A 70 2.68 -3.48 -7.25
CA ARG A 70 3.53 -2.35 -7.63
C ARG A 70 2.71 -1.13 -8.03
N ALA A 71 1.66 -1.35 -8.80
CA ALA A 71 0.76 -0.27 -9.19
C ALA A 71 0.07 0.35 -7.97
N GLU A 72 -0.35 -0.48 -7.02
CA GLU A 72 -0.97 -0.01 -5.79
C GLU A 72 0.02 0.82 -4.96
N ILE A 73 1.27 0.37 -4.83
CA ILE A 73 2.30 1.09 -4.09
C ILE A 73 2.55 2.46 -4.74
N ALA A 74 2.68 2.50 -6.05
CA ALA A 74 2.89 3.75 -6.77
C ALA A 74 1.75 4.73 -6.53
N LYS A 75 0.50 4.24 -6.53
CA LYS A 75 -0.68 5.05 -6.26
C LYS A 75 -0.64 5.61 -4.85
N ARG A 76 -0.32 4.78 -3.86
CA ARG A 76 -0.26 5.21 -2.46
C ARG A 76 0.85 6.20 -2.23
N GLU A 77 2.00 6.01 -2.87
CA GLU A 77 3.12 6.97 -2.79
C GLU A 77 2.73 8.30 -3.41
N GLY A 78 2.03 8.29 -4.53
CA GLY A 78 1.52 9.49 -5.16
C GLY A 78 0.53 10.23 -4.29
N ASP A 79 -0.39 9.49 -3.64
CA ASP A 79 -1.37 10.07 -2.74
C ASP A 79 -0.70 10.73 -1.53
N LEU A 80 0.32 10.08 -0.96
CA LEU A 80 1.08 10.65 0.15
C LEU A 80 1.83 11.90 -0.26
N ALA A 81 2.44 11.90 -1.44
CA ALA A 81 3.14 13.07 -1.96
C ALA A 81 2.20 14.24 -2.14
N GLN A 82 1.00 14.00 -2.68
CA GLN A 82 -0.01 15.03 -2.84
C GLN A 82 -0.48 15.56 -1.50
N ALA A 83 -0.70 14.68 -0.52
CA ALA A 83 -1.12 15.10 0.81
C ALA A 83 -0.06 15.97 1.47
N ASN A 84 1.22 15.60 1.35
CA ASN A 84 2.33 16.39 1.88
C ASN A 84 2.42 17.74 1.19
N ASN A 85 2.24 17.80 -0.13
CA ASN A 85 2.26 19.05 -0.89
C ASN A 85 1.10 19.95 -0.50
N ALA A 86 -0.07 19.37 -0.26
CA ALA A 86 -1.25 20.14 0.16
C ALA A 86 -1.06 20.76 1.55
N LEU A 87 -0.31 20.11 2.42
CA LEU A 87 -0.04 20.59 3.76
C LEU A 87 1.04 21.68 3.79
N GLN A 88 1.89 21.74 2.78
CA GLN A 88 2.89 22.77 2.63
C GLN A 88 2.34 23.99 1.90
#